data_a1250a391461a1d23fb10d2241449ec2
#
_entry.id   a1250a391461a1d23fb10d2241449ec2
#
_cell.length_a   1.000
_cell.length_b   1.000
_cell.length_c   1.000
_cell.angle_alpha   90.00
_cell.angle_beta   90.00
_cell.angle_gamma   90.00
#
_symmetry.space_group_name_H-M   'P 1'
#
loop_
_entity.id
_entity.type
_entity.pdbx_description
1 polymer ?
#
loop_
_entity_poly.entity_id
_entity_poly.type
_entity_poly.pdbx_seq_one_letter_code
_entity_poly.pdbx_strand_id
1 'polypeptide(L)'
;MNLSIAIPDSSLADESTILYKTKKISMIARACAIFKINQIFIYQDGKQNKNDLALLSTSLKYLETPQYFRKEIFPKTQLLKYAGALQPLNISSHLTTSDQKMIKIGDTRDALIINYKGKKFLDIGINKLIQYFGKMKSGTR
;
A
#
# COMPACT_ATOMS: atom_id res chain seq x y z
N MET A 1 14.91 -15.20 4.96
CA MET A 1 13.79 -15.99 5.46
C MET A 1 12.50 -15.38 4.95
N ASN A 2 11.64 -16.14 4.26
CA ASN A 2 10.33 -15.64 3.82
C ASN A 2 9.32 -15.94 4.90
N LEU A 3 8.81 -14.93 5.58
CA LEU A 3 7.84 -15.05 6.65
C LEU A 3 6.47 -14.61 6.14
N SER A 4 5.47 -15.45 6.36
CA SER A 4 4.07 -15.17 6.01
C SER A 4 3.18 -15.32 7.23
N ILE A 5 2.10 -14.56 7.29
CA ILE A 5 1.09 -14.68 8.35
C ILE A 5 -0.29 -14.90 7.74
N ALA A 6 -1.17 -15.54 8.50
CA ALA A 6 -2.58 -15.65 8.19
C ALA A 6 -3.39 -14.89 9.24
N ILE A 7 -4.36 -14.10 8.78
CA ILE A 7 -5.25 -13.27 9.61
C ILE A 7 -6.69 -13.65 9.29
N PRO A 8 -7.55 -13.92 10.29
CA PRO A 8 -8.96 -14.19 10.05
C PRO A 8 -9.69 -12.92 9.60
N ASP A 9 -10.70 -13.06 8.76
CA ASP A 9 -11.55 -11.94 8.33
C ASP A 9 -12.40 -11.38 9.47
N SER A 10 -12.58 -12.16 10.55
CA SER A 10 -13.21 -11.73 11.80
C SER A 10 -12.31 -10.87 12.70
N SER A 11 -11.03 -10.67 12.35
CA SER A 11 -10.05 -9.96 13.19
C SER A 11 -10.45 -8.54 13.58
N LEU A 12 -11.45 -7.95 12.90
CA LEU A 12 -11.99 -6.62 13.20
C LEU A 12 -13.34 -6.66 13.93
N ALA A 13 -13.86 -7.83 14.27
CA ALA A 13 -15.21 -7.98 14.82
C ALA A 13 -15.37 -7.42 16.25
N ASP A 14 -14.27 -7.35 16.99
CA ASP A 14 -14.22 -6.75 18.34
C ASP A 14 -14.24 -5.22 18.34
N GLU A 15 -14.06 -4.59 17.18
CA GLU A 15 -14.07 -3.13 17.07
C GLU A 15 -15.42 -2.61 16.59
N SER A 16 -16.00 -1.68 17.34
CA SER A 16 -17.37 -1.17 17.09
C SER A 16 -17.45 -0.13 15.96
N THR A 17 -16.37 0.57 15.65
CA THR A 17 -16.38 1.67 14.66
C THR A 17 -15.34 1.47 13.57
N ILE A 18 -15.62 2.01 12.38
CA ILE A 18 -14.65 1.99 11.27
C ILE A 18 -13.33 2.67 11.66
N LEU A 19 -13.38 3.71 12.48
CA LEU A 19 -12.16 4.38 12.95
C LEU A 19 -11.28 3.45 13.80
N TYR A 20 -11.86 2.71 14.75
CA TYR A 20 -11.11 1.77 15.59
C TYR A 20 -10.62 0.58 14.78
N LYS A 21 -11.44 0.05 13.87
CA LYS A 21 -11.01 -0.97 12.89
C LYS A 21 -9.80 -0.49 12.09
N THR A 22 -9.83 0.74 11.60
CA THR A 22 -8.71 1.34 10.86
C THR A 22 -7.45 1.45 11.72
N LYS A 23 -7.57 1.87 12.98
CA LYS A 23 -6.44 1.92 13.92
C LYS A 23 -5.85 0.53 14.18
N LYS A 24 -6.70 -0.49 14.37
CA LYS A 24 -6.26 -1.87 14.54
C LYS A 24 -5.50 -2.39 13.32
N ILE A 25 -6.01 -2.12 12.11
CA ILE A 25 -5.31 -2.46 10.86
C ILE A 25 -3.94 -1.79 10.80
N SER A 26 -3.84 -0.52 11.22
CA SER A 26 -2.55 0.20 11.27
C SER A 26 -1.53 -0.49 12.19
N MET A 27 -1.98 -0.98 13.34
CA MET A 27 -1.13 -1.73 14.27
C MET A 27 -0.65 -3.05 13.66
N ILE A 28 -1.55 -3.81 13.02
CA ILE A 28 -1.22 -5.07 12.32
C ILE A 28 -0.18 -4.79 11.24
N ALA A 29 -0.43 -3.81 10.38
CA ALA A 29 0.48 -3.45 9.29
C ALA A 29 1.86 -3.04 9.80
N ARG A 30 1.92 -2.28 10.91
CA ARG A 30 3.18 -1.88 11.53
C ARG A 30 3.94 -3.08 12.10
N ALA A 31 3.26 -4.01 12.76
CA ALA A 31 3.88 -5.25 13.23
C ALA A 31 4.44 -6.06 12.04
N CYS A 32 3.67 -6.20 10.96
CA CYS A 32 4.13 -6.88 9.74
C CYS A 32 5.38 -6.20 9.15
N ALA A 33 5.45 -4.89 9.15
CA ALA A 33 6.61 -4.15 8.65
C ALA A 33 7.85 -4.36 9.54
N ILE A 34 7.69 -4.31 10.87
CA ILE A 34 8.79 -4.53 11.84
C ILE A 34 9.38 -5.94 11.68
N PHE A 35 8.52 -6.95 11.56
CA PHE A 35 8.94 -8.34 11.42
C PHE A 35 9.25 -8.77 9.97
N LYS A 36 9.24 -7.80 9.03
CA LYS A 36 9.52 -8.03 7.60
C LYS A 36 8.67 -9.17 7.02
N ILE A 37 7.36 -9.16 7.31
CA ILE A 37 6.40 -10.12 6.76
C ILE A 37 6.31 -9.90 5.25
N ASN A 38 6.51 -10.97 4.47
CA ASN A 38 6.45 -10.93 3.01
C ASN A 38 5.04 -11.06 2.46
N GLN A 39 4.19 -11.84 3.14
CA GLN A 39 2.83 -12.12 2.67
C GLN A 39 1.85 -12.16 3.83
N ILE A 40 0.66 -11.61 3.60
CA ILE A 40 -0.47 -11.66 4.52
C ILE A 40 -1.60 -12.41 3.81
N PHE A 41 -2.02 -13.53 4.37
CA PHE A 41 -3.19 -14.28 3.92
C PHE A 41 -4.38 -13.90 4.81
N ILE A 42 -5.50 -13.50 4.19
CA ILE A 42 -6.75 -13.27 4.92
C ILE A 42 -7.63 -14.48 4.65
N TYR A 43 -8.02 -15.21 5.70
CA TYR A 43 -8.85 -16.39 5.58
C TYR A 43 -10.20 -16.20 6.28
N GLN A 44 -11.19 -16.93 5.82
CA GLN A 44 -12.53 -16.92 6.39
C GLN A 44 -12.59 -17.91 7.57
N ASP A 45 -13.01 -17.43 8.73
CA ASP A 45 -13.11 -18.24 9.98
C ASP A 45 -14.55 -18.34 10.53
N GLY A 46 -15.54 -17.82 9.81
CA GLY A 46 -16.93 -17.87 10.24
C GLY A 46 -17.88 -17.29 9.20
N LYS A 47 -18.94 -16.62 9.65
CA LYS A 47 -19.81 -15.85 8.76
C LYS A 47 -19.03 -14.67 8.16
N GLN A 48 -18.88 -14.69 6.86
CA GLN A 48 -18.13 -13.67 6.12
C GLN A 48 -18.71 -12.27 6.39
N ASN A 49 -17.89 -11.39 6.94
CA ASN A 49 -18.16 -9.96 6.96
C ASN A 49 -17.44 -9.28 5.77
N LYS A 50 -18.16 -9.19 4.64
CA LYS A 50 -17.60 -8.62 3.39
C LYS A 50 -17.06 -7.20 3.57
N ASN A 51 -17.69 -6.40 4.44
CA ASN A 51 -17.26 -5.01 4.69
C ASN A 51 -15.92 -4.98 5.44
N ASP A 52 -15.77 -5.80 6.47
CA ASP A 52 -14.54 -5.89 7.25
C ASP A 52 -13.39 -6.49 6.43
N LEU A 53 -13.67 -7.51 5.62
CA LEU A 53 -12.70 -8.06 4.68
C LEU A 53 -12.24 -7.00 3.67
N ALA A 54 -13.17 -6.25 3.08
CA ALA A 54 -12.84 -5.18 2.14
C ALA A 54 -12.03 -4.06 2.80
N LEU A 55 -12.42 -3.65 4.02
CA LEU A 55 -11.69 -2.64 4.80
C LEU A 55 -10.27 -3.11 5.12
N LEU A 56 -10.11 -4.33 5.63
CA LEU A 56 -8.82 -4.92 5.99
C LEU A 56 -7.90 -5.00 4.77
N SER A 57 -8.36 -5.63 3.69
CA SER A 57 -7.55 -5.82 2.48
C SER A 57 -7.19 -4.49 1.80
N THR A 58 -8.14 -3.55 1.70
CA THR A 58 -7.90 -2.24 1.08
C THR A 58 -6.93 -1.40 1.89
N SER A 59 -7.09 -1.36 3.22
CA SER A 59 -6.22 -0.57 4.10
C SER A 59 -4.81 -1.13 4.16
N LEU A 60 -4.62 -2.46 4.17
CA LEU A 60 -3.29 -3.07 4.11
C LEU A 60 -2.58 -2.76 2.79
N LYS A 61 -3.27 -2.88 1.64
CA LYS A 61 -2.75 -2.49 0.32
C LYS A 61 -2.40 -1.00 0.27
N TYR A 62 -3.26 -0.15 0.83
CA TYR A 62 -3.02 1.30 0.89
C TYR A 62 -1.77 1.64 1.70
N LEU A 63 -1.56 0.99 2.84
CA LEU A 63 -0.38 1.18 3.69
C LEU A 63 0.90 0.68 3.02
N GLU A 64 0.85 -0.46 2.33
CA GLU A 64 1.98 -1.04 1.60
C GLU A 64 2.38 -0.17 0.39
N THR A 65 1.43 0.56 -0.20
CA THR A 65 1.69 1.43 -1.33
C THR A 65 2.43 2.71 -0.90
N PRO A 66 3.54 3.08 -1.57
CA PRO A 66 4.25 4.33 -1.33
C PRO A 66 3.32 5.55 -1.42
N GLN A 67 3.55 6.54 -0.56
CA GLN A 67 2.65 7.69 -0.41
C GLN A 67 2.41 8.44 -1.73
N TYR A 68 3.44 8.55 -2.57
CA TYR A 68 3.39 9.28 -3.84
C TYR A 68 2.50 8.61 -4.90
N PHE A 69 2.18 7.30 -4.76
CA PHE A 69 1.28 6.58 -5.66
C PHE A 69 -0.16 6.47 -5.16
N ARG A 70 -0.42 6.74 -3.87
CA ARG A 70 -1.73 6.47 -3.26
C ARG A 70 -2.89 7.18 -3.95
N LYS A 71 -2.68 8.41 -4.40
CA LYS A 71 -3.72 9.18 -5.09
C LYS A 71 -4.09 8.60 -6.46
N GLU A 72 -3.14 7.99 -7.15
CA GLU A 72 -3.34 7.40 -8.47
C GLU A 72 -3.93 6.00 -8.41
N ILE A 73 -3.48 5.20 -7.43
CA ILE A 73 -3.89 3.80 -7.30
C ILE A 73 -5.22 3.67 -6.54
N PHE A 74 -5.47 4.52 -5.55
CA PHE A 74 -6.67 4.44 -4.71
C PHE A 74 -7.60 5.63 -4.95
N PRO A 75 -8.75 5.40 -5.61
CA PRO A 75 -9.80 6.43 -5.72
C PRO A 75 -10.37 6.75 -4.34
N LYS A 76 -11.02 7.90 -4.21
CA LYS A 76 -11.74 8.25 -2.99
C LYS A 76 -12.85 7.22 -2.74
N THR A 77 -12.78 6.53 -1.61
CA THR A 77 -13.72 5.49 -1.20
C THR A 77 -14.06 5.62 0.29
N GLN A 78 -15.25 5.17 0.67
CA GLN A 78 -15.68 5.14 2.08
C GLN A 78 -14.77 4.22 2.93
N LEU A 79 -14.18 3.18 2.34
CA LEU A 79 -13.24 2.29 3.03
C LEU A 79 -11.99 3.03 3.52
N LEU A 80 -11.58 4.09 2.85
CA LEU A 80 -10.42 4.90 3.21
C LEU A 80 -10.80 6.25 3.86
N LYS A 81 -12.05 6.39 4.34
CA LYS A 81 -12.52 7.61 5.02
C LYS A 81 -11.60 8.04 6.17
N TYR A 82 -11.06 7.08 6.90
CA TYR A 82 -10.16 7.32 8.02
C TYR A 82 -8.68 7.01 7.69
N ALA A 83 -8.29 7.11 6.42
CA ALA A 83 -6.91 6.86 6.00
C ALA A 83 -5.88 7.74 6.73
N GLY A 84 -6.28 8.93 7.20
CA GLY A 84 -5.44 9.79 8.05
C GLY A 84 -5.11 9.20 9.44
N ALA A 85 -5.87 8.20 9.90
CA ALA A 85 -5.58 7.47 11.14
C ALA A 85 -4.57 6.31 10.93
N LEU A 86 -4.27 5.96 9.67
CA LEU A 86 -3.27 4.97 9.31
C LEU A 86 -1.88 5.58 9.46
N GLN A 87 -1.08 5.04 10.34
CA GLN A 87 0.31 5.49 10.50
C GLN A 87 1.15 5.04 9.30
N PRO A 88 1.95 5.93 8.70
CA PRO A 88 2.85 5.56 7.60
C PRO A 88 3.79 4.42 8.01
N LEU A 89 3.98 3.47 7.11
CA LEU A 89 4.98 2.42 7.31
C LEU A 89 6.36 2.98 6.95
N ASN A 90 7.32 2.77 7.83
CA ASN A 90 8.71 3.13 7.59
C ASN A 90 9.46 1.92 7.02
N ILE A 91 9.23 1.63 5.74
CA ILE A 91 9.84 0.54 4.99
C ILE A 91 10.69 1.09 3.84
N SER A 92 11.64 0.30 3.37
CA SER A 92 12.65 0.73 2.39
C SER A 92 12.08 1.25 1.06
N SER A 93 10.90 0.76 0.64
CA SER A 93 10.21 1.21 -0.57
C SER A 93 9.46 2.54 -0.40
N HIS A 94 9.28 3.03 0.84
CA HIS A 94 8.55 4.26 1.17
C HIS A 94 9.48 5.47 1.32
N LEU A 95 10.38 5.66 0.37
CA LEU A 95 11.26 6.83 0.35
C LEU A 95 10.42 8.11 0.18
N THR A 96 10.65 9.08 1.06
CA THR A 96 9.86 10.34 1.10
C THR A 96 10.43 11.44 0.23
N THR A 97 11.66 11.26 -0.28
CA THR A 97 12.38 12.27 -1.06
C THR A 97 11.79 12.39 -2.46
N SER A 98 11.26 13.57 -2.80
CA SER A 98 10.77 13.91 -4.14
C SER A 98 11.81 14.63 -5.02
N ASP A 99 12.90 15.11 -4.45
CA ASP A 99 13.98 15.80 -5.18
C ASP A 99 14.94 14.78 -5.80
N GLN A 100 15.12 14.87 -7.13
CA GLN A 100 16.04 14.05 -7.89
C GLN A 100 17.48 14.14 -7.37
N LYS A 101 17.89 15.31 -6.87
CA LYS A 101 19.25 15.56 -6.36
C LYS A 101 19.58 14.76 -5.09
N MET A 102 18.55 14.31 -4.38
CA MET A 102 18.70 13.57 -3.14
C MET A 102 18.72 12.04 -3.36
N ILE A 103 18.57 11.58 -4.60
CA ILE A 103 18.67 10.16 -4.95
C ILE A 103 20.14 9.76 -4.97
N LYS A 104 20.48 8.74 -4.20
CA LYS A 104 21.82 8.18 -4.12
C LYS A 104 21.95 6.95 -5.03
N ILE A 105 23.18 6.70 -5.49
CA ILE A 105 23.51 5.44 -6.18
C ILE A 105 23.24 4.28 -5.22
N GLY A 106 22.47 3.29 -5.66
CA GLY A 106 22.03 2.15 -4.84
C GLY A 106 20.64 2.28 -4.22
N ASP A 107 20.00 3.46 -4.29
CA ASP A 107 18.59 3.60 -3.87
C ASP A 107 17.69 2.76 -4.76
N THR A 108 16.79 2.02 -4.14
CA THR A 108 15.72 1.26 -4.81
C THR A 108 14.39 1.94 -4.58
N ARG A 109 13.62 2.14 -5.65
CA ARG A 109 12.29 2.75 -5.59
C ARG A 109 11.28 1.94 -6.37
N ASP A 110 10.05 1.90 -5.86
CA ASP A 110 8.94 1.42 -6.65
C ASP A 110 8.63 2.39 -7.78
N ALA A 111 8.23 1.85 -8.92
CA ALA A 111 7.86 2.62 -10.09
C ALA A 111 6.45 2.27 -10.55
N LEU A 112 5.66 3.26 -10.91
CA LEU A 112 4.36 3.08 -11.56
C LEU A 112 4.49 3.38 -13.06
N ILE A 113 4.04 2.46 -13.90
CA ILE A 113 4.01 2.68 -15.34
C ILE A 113 2.77 3.51 -15.68
N ILE A 114 2.98 4.71 -16.17
CA ILE A 114 1.92 5.62 -16.61
C ILE A 114 1.98 5.85 -18.12
N ASN A 115 0.84 6.19 -18.71
CA ASN A 115 0.77 6.60 -20.12
C ASN A 115 0.64 8.13 -20.17
N TYR A 116 1.62 8.78 -20.77
CA TYR A 116 1.61 10.23 -20.97
C TYR A 116 1.89 10.56 -22.43
N LYS A 117 0.97 11.31 -23.07
CA LYS A 117 1.06 11.68 -24.49
C LYS A 117 1.33 10.50 -25.43
N GLY A 118 0.69 9.35 -25.18
CA GLY A 118 0.83 8.16 -26.02
C GLY A 118 2.11 7.34 -25.84
N LYS A 119 2.97 7.75 -24.91
CA LYS A 119 4.20 7.02 -24.54
C LYS A 119 4.15 6.55 -23.10
N LYS A 120 4.86 5.46 -22.81
CA LYS A 120 4.97 4.92 -21.45
C LYS A 120 6.11 5.59 -20.70
N PHE A 121 5.86 5.92 -19.45
CA PHE A 121 6.84 6.48 -18.52
C PHE A 121 6.77 5.75 -17.18
N LEU A 122 7.89 5.77 -16.47
CA LEU A 122 7.98 5.39 -15.07
C LEU A 122 7.82 6.64 -14.21
N ASP A 123 6.81 6.62 -13.36
CA ASP A 123 6.74 7.51 -12.21
C ASP A 123 7.40 6.80 -11.02
N ILE A 124 8.39 7.40 -10.43
CA ILE A 124 9.12 6.89 -9.25
C ILE A 124 8.97 7.84 -8.05
N GLY A 125 7.95 8.70 -8.09
CA GLY A 125 7.67 9.65 -7.01
C GLY A 125 8.63 10.83 -6.94
N ILE A 126 9.27 11.18 -8.04
CA ILE A 126 10.09 12.39 -8.20
C ILE A 126 9.43 13.33 -9.22
N ASN A 127 9.84 14.60 -9.21
CA ASN A 127 9.29 15.61 -10.12
C ASN A 127 9.71 15.42 -11.61
N LYS A 128 10.05 14.20 -12.01
CA LYS A 128 10.47 13.88 -13.37
C LYS A 128 10.05 12.46 -13.74
N LEU A 129 9.39 12.34 -14.90
CA LEU A 129 9.04 11.05 -15.48
C LEU A 129 10.23 10.49 -16.28
N ILE A 130 10.44 9.17 -16.16
CA ILE A 130 11.49 8.45 -16.88
C ILE A 130 10.84 7.68 -18.02
N GLN A 131 11.30 7.85 -19.26
CA GLN A 131 10.74 7.14 -20.40
C GLN A 131 10.95 5.62 -20.26
N TYR A 132 9.88 4.84 -20.53
CA TYR A 132 9.89 3.40 -20.40
C TYR A 132 9.70 2.72 -21.77
N PHE A 133 10.62 1.86 -22.13
CA PHE A 133 10.63 1.13 -23.42
C PHE A 133 10.22 -0.34 -23.30
N GLY A 134 9.85 -0.79 -22.09
CA GLY A 134 9.51 -2.19 -21.85
C GLY A 134 8.10 -2.57 -22.26
N LYS A 135 7.77 -3.87 -22.11
CA LYS A 135 6.49 -4.46 -22.56
C LYS A 135 5.37 -4.41 -21.54
N MET A 136 5.63 -4.07 -20.27
CA MET A 136 4.62 -4.07 -19.22
C MET A 136 3.50 -3.05 -19.50
N LYS A 137 2.31 -3.33 -18.97
CA LYS A 137 1.12 -2.48 -19.16
C LYS A 137 1.18 -1.25 -18.26
N SER A 138 0.52 -0.17 -18.68
CA SER A 138 0.26 0.98 -17.83
C SER A 138 -0.57 0.56 -16.60
N GLY A 139 -0.30 1.15 -15.45
CA GLY A 139 -0.90 0.77 -14.17
C GLY A 139 -0.16 -0.37 -13.44
N THR A 140 0.89 -0.95 -14.03
CA THR A 140 1.74 -1.93 -13.35
C THR A 140 2.72 -1.20 -12.41
N ARG A 141 2.83 -1.70 -11.19
CA ARG A 141 3.82 -1.33 -10.17
C ARG A 141 4.89 -2.42 -10.05
#